data_d250d722d9c352426ec836cf19bac070
#
_entry.id   d250d722d9c352426ec836cf19bac070
#
_cell.length_a   1.000
_cell.length_b   1.000
_cell.length_c   1.000
_cell.angle_alpha   90.00
_cell.angle_beta   90.00
_cell.angle_gamma   90.00
#
_symmetry.space_group_name_H-M   'P 1'
#
loop_
_entity.id
_entity.type
_entity.pdbx_description
1 polymer ?
#
loop_
_entity_poly.entity_id
_entity_poly.type
_entity_poly.pdbx_seq_one_letter_code
_entity_poly.pdbx_strand_id
1 'polypeptide(L)'
;MKRLILADVKSYNNKGKSTGHYFAVAQNYLDLYSDCCKVEVAGGPIFKTHFNEKDIFSLPYDFIPSKNWLKNKWRVLMNCKYLFKHTSLEDIIVLQQSGLSTTILGIALFATKQRNIYIIAYDTDAISSSIKKLIYHLAKRKIKGLLCSGKHVADAYKIPSCIVTDYIYPGNKNNLKIIPFENKKYDISIVGSIWPDKGVIEAAEVLAATNYKVLIAGKANGQLSDKLHKISANSKNIELHIGFINDKDYYTYIQEARFCILNYHGVYEDRSSGVVLDILFNGTPIIGHKCKALEFVEKENVGLLFDDICKLKSTDIMNKIKYESFLNGISNFQIKQNHYKEKTIDFLHLK
;
A
#
# COMPACT_ATOMS: atom_id res chain seq x y z
N MET A 1 25.74 -12.14 11.85
CA MET A 1 24.31 -12.04 11.44
C MET A 1 24.19 -10.83 10.53
N LYS A 2 23.62 -10.98 9.33
CA LYS A 2 23.43 -9.87 8.39
C LYS A 2 22.46 -8.84 8.99
N ARG A 3 22.62 -7.57 8.62
CA ARG A 3 21.73 -6.49 9.05
C ARG A 3 20.90 -5.99 7.89
N LEU A 4 19.58 -6.03 8.04
CA LEU A 4 18.59 -5.46 7.13
C LEU A 4 18.12 -4.11 7.66
N ILE A 5 18.24 -3.07 6.86
CA ILE A 5 17.79 -1.71 7.20
C ILE A 5 16.68 -1.31 6.24
N LEU A 6 15.46 -1.24 6.75
CA LEU A 6 14.34 -0.68 5.99
C LEU A 6 14.31 0.84 6.20
N ALA A 7 14.59 1.61 5.17
CA ALA A 7 14.80 3.04 5.30
C ALA A 7 13.69 3.89 4.67
N ASP A 8 13.05 4.74 5.49
CA ASP A 8 12.23 5.86 5.08
C ASP A 8 13.02 7.17 5.21
N VAL A 9 13.77 7.51 4.18
CA VAL A 9 14.60 8.72 4.16
C VAL A 9 13.77 10.01 4.09
N LYS A 10 12.48 9.94 3.77
CA LYS A 10 11.57 11.08 3.82
C LYS A 10 11.06 11.34 5.22
N SER A 11 10.65 10.29 5.94
CA SER A 11 10.14 10.39 7.33
C SER A 11 9.12 11.51 7.49
N TYR A 12 7.98 11.35 6.84
CA TYR A 12 6.95 12.39 6.80
C TYR A 12 6.36 12.67 8.18
N ASN A 13 6.47 13.91 8.64
CA ASN A 13 5.97 14.37 9.93
C ASN A 13 5.05 15.58 9.76
N ASN A 14 3.75 15.39 9.94
CA ASN A 14 2.77 16.46 9.99
C ASN A 14 2.25 16.63 11.42
N LYS A 15 2.82 17.58 12.16
CA LYS A 15 2.44 17.90 13.56
C LYS A 15 2.45 16.64 14.47
N GLY A 16 3.50 15.86 14.41
CA GLY A 16 3.66 14.63 15.21
C GLY A 16 2.90 13.40 14.66
N LYS A 17 2.28 13.51 13.50
CA LYS A 17 1.58 12.39 12.84
C LYS A 17 2.26 12.04 11.52
N SER A 18 2.55 10.78 11.32
CA SER A 18 2.92 10.27 9.99
C SER A 18 1.67 10.06 9.15
N THR A 19 1.81 10.16 7.83
CA THR A 19 0.74 9.83 6.88
C THR A 19 1.23 8.73 5.94
N GLY A 20 0.32 7.84 5.57
CA GLY A 20 0.63 6.69 4.72
C GLY A 20 1.00 5.44 5.53
N HIS A 21 1.28 4.37 4.80
CA HIS A 21 1.52 3.03 5.36
C HIS A 21 3.00 2.74 5.69
N TYR A 22 3.88 3.75 5.73
CA TYR A 22 5.32 3.52 5.92
C TYR A 22 5.67 2.90 7.27
N PHE A 23 4.95 3.26 8.32
CA PHE A 23 5.12 2.63 9.63
C PHE A 23 4.61 1.19 9.64
N ALA A 24 3.48 0.92 8.98
CA ALA A 24 2.95 -0.44 8.84
C ALA A 24 3.91 -1.34 8.05
N VAL A 25 4.49 -0.84 6.95
CA VAL A 25 5.53 -1.55 6.19
C VAL A 25 6.77 -1.78 7.05
N ALA A 26 7.22 -0.79 7.81
CA ALA A 26 8.39 -0.91 8.67
C ALA A 26 8.15 -1.96 9.78
N GLN A 27 7.00 -1.94 10.43
CA GLN A 27 6.62 -2.95 11.43
C GLN A 27 6.54 -4.34 10.81
N ASN A 28 5.99 -4.45 9.60
CA ASN A 28 5.90 -5.70 8.86
C ASN A 28 7.28 -6.32 8.60
N TYR A 29 8.28 -5.51 8.21
CA TYR A 29 9.65 -5.97 8.03
C TYR A 29 10.30 -6.44 9.33
N LEU A 30 10.09 -5.72 10.44
CA LEU A 30 10.53 -6.15 11.76
C LEU A 30 9.92 -7.52 12.12
N ASP A 31 8.62 -7.65 11.98
CA ASP A 31 7.88 -8.87 12.34
C ASP A 31 8.25 -10.07 11.47
N LEU A 32 8.51 -9.85 10.17
CA LEU A 32 8.76 -10.93 9.22
C LEU A 32 10.20 -11.44 9.23
N TYR A 33 11.19 -10.57 9.45
CA TYR A 33 12.59 -10.91 9.20
C TYR A 33 13.47 -10.95 10.44
N SER A 34 12.94 -10.60 11.64
CA SER A 34 13.69 -10.63 12.89
C SER A 34 14.15 -12.03 13.32
N ASP A 35 13.53 -13.08 12.77
CA ASP A 35 13.91 -14.48 13.00
C ASP A 35 15.13 -14.93 12.15
N CYS A 36 15.42 -14.22 11.06
CA CYS A 36 16.51 -14.62 10.15
C CYS A 36 17.67 -13.60 10.08
N CYS A 37 17.46 -12.34 10.47
CA CYS A 37 18.51 -11.32 10.46
C CYS A 37 18.24 -10.24 11.51
N LYS A 38 19.25 -9.39 11.78
CA LYS A 38 19.02 -8.16 12.57
C LYS A 38 18.29 -7.16 11.71
N VAL A 39 17.07 -6.78 12.08
CA VAL A 39 16.27 -5.78 11.35
C VAL A 39 16.29 -4.44 12.09
N GLU A 40 16.57 -3.37 11.38
CA GLU A 40 16.42 -2.00 11.88
C GLU A 40 15.56 -1.19 10.91
N VAL A 41 14.74 -0.28 11.45
CA VAL A 41 14.00 0.70 10.66
C VAL A 41 14.74 2.03 10.70
N ALA A 42 15.12 2.56 9.54
CA ALA A 42 15.79 3.84 9.46
C ALA A 42 14.77 4.95 9.17
N GLY A 43 14.68 5.92 10.07
CA GLY A 43 13.77 7.05 9.94
C GLY A 43 14.22 8.25 10.77
N GLY A 44 13.62 9.41 10.46
CA GLY A 44 13.82 10.65 11.20
C GLY A 44 13.20 10.60 12.60
N PRO A 45 13.28 11.68 13.36
CA PRO A 45 12.81 11.76 14.75
C PRO A 45 11.37 11.23 14.98
N ILE A 46 10.48 11.35 14.00
CA ILE A 46 9.10 10.85 14.09
C ILE A 46 9.05 9.33 14.31
N PHE A 47 10.04 8.56 13.88
CA PHE A 47 10.06 7.11 14.05
C PHE A 47 10.18 6.71 15.52
N LYS A 48 10.81 7.52 16.36
CA LYS A 48 10.93 7.28 17.81
C LYS A 48 9.60 7.29 18.54
N THR A 49 8.54 7.81 17.92
CA THR A 49 7.20 7.80 18.52
C THR A 49 6.45 6.48 18.31
N HIS A 50 6.97 5.59 17.44
CA HIS A 50 6.28 4.35 17.02
C HIS A 50 7.10 3.09 17.23
N PHE A 51 8.44 3.19 17.23
CA PHE A 51 9.33 2.04 17.32
C PHE A 51 10.23 2.13 18.55
N ASN A 52 10.66 0.98 19.06
CA ASN A 52 11.63 0.93 20.16
C ASN A 52 12.99 1.43 19.68
N GLU A 53 13.75 2.12 20.54
CA GLU A 53 15.05 2.68 20.19
C GLU A 53 16.06 1.64 19.68
N LYS A 54 16.00 0.40 20.19
CA LYS A 54 16.87 -0.70 19.75
C LYS A 54 16.65 -1.14 18.31
N ASP A 55 15.45 -0.87 17.76
CA ASP A 55 15.02 -1.25 16.43
C ASP A 55 15.14 -0.10 15.42
N ILE A 56 15.62 1.08 15.88
CA ILE A 56 15.71 2.29 15.05
C ILE A 56 17.15 2.65 14.70
N PHE A 57 17.40 2.80 13.41
CA PHE A 57 18.54 3.58 12.89
C PHE A 57 18.11 5.03 12.70
N SER A 58 18.47 5.91 13.65
CA SER A 58 17.99 7.30 13.67
C SER A 58 18.60 8.13 12.54
N LEU A 59 17.75 8.67 11.66
CA LEU A 59 18.13 9.68 10.66
C LEU A 59 17.96 11.10 11.23
N PRO A 60 18.76 12.09 10.76
CA PRO A 60 18.79 13.41 11.39
C PRO A 60 17.54 14.27 11.15
N TYR A 61 16.75 14.01 10.11
CA TYR A 61 15.68 14.93 9.72
C TYR A 61 14.36 14.25 9.42
N ASP A 62 13.25 14.90 9.83
CA ASP A 62 11.91 14.64 9.32
C ASP A 62 11.61 15.53 8.11
N PHE A 63 10.78 15.05 7.20
CA PHE A 63 10.12 15.84 6.20
C PHE A 63 8.89 16.50 6.84
N ILE A 64 8.91 17.82 6.96
CA ILE A 64 7.80 18.60 7.52
C ILE A 64 7.10 19.30 6.36
N PRO A 65 5.78 19.05 6.13
CA PRO A 65 5.02 19.73 5.10
C PRO A 65 4.95 21.23 5.47
N SER A 66 5.91 21.97 5.00
CA SER A 66 6.07 23.40 5.23
C SER A 66 6.05 24.13 3.89
N LYS A 67 5.94 25.43 3.94
CA LYS A 67 6.01 26.30 2.74
C LYS A 67 7.34 26.18 1.97
N ASN A 68 8.39 25.62 2.58
CA ASN A 68 9.72 25.52 1.95
C ASN A 68 10.03 24.08 1.50
N TRP A 69 9.61 23.75 0.28
CA TRP A 69 9.84 22.44 -0.33
C TRP A 69 11.32 22.13 -0.63
N LEU A 70 12.15 23.15 -0.93
CA LEU A 70 13.60 22.99 -1.15
C LEU A 70 14.30 22.50 0.12
N LYS A 71 13.94 23.05 1.28
CA LYS A 71 14.46 22.62 2.58
C LYS A 71 14.11 21.16 2.86
N ASN A 72 12.91 20.73 2.49
CA ASN A 72 12.50 19.34 2.65
C ASN A 72 13.27 18.40 1.70
N LYS A 73 13.49 18.79 0.45
CA LYS A 73 14.34 18.02 -0.47
C LYS A 73 15.77 17.89 0.04
N TRP A 74 16.32 18.99 0.54
CA TRP A 74 17.64 18.96 1.16
C TRP A 74 17.70 18.00 2.35
N ARG A 75 16.69 17.98 3.23
CA ARG A 75 16.61 17.06 4.37
C ARG A 75 16.62 15.59 3.90
N VAL A 76 15.85 15.24 2.88
CA VAL A 76 15.86 13.90 2.29
C VAL A 76 17.25 13.53 1.77
N LEU A 77 17.92 14.44 1.06
CA LEU A 77 19.29 14.21 0.59
C LEU A 77 20.28 14.02 1.74
N MET A 78 20.16 14.81 2.81
CA MET A 78 21.04 14.68 3.99
C MET A 78 20.77 13.39 4.75
N ASN A 79 19.52 12.92 4.81
CA ASN A 79 19.18 11.60 5.34
C ASN A 79 19.83 10.49 4.52
N CYS A 80 19.77 10.55 3.17
CA CYS A 80 20.50 9.60 2.32
C CYS A 80 22.01 9.62 2.57
N LYS A 81 22.62 10.81 2.64
CA LYS A 81 24.04 10.98 2.93
C LYS A 81 24.41 10.37 4.29
N TYR A 82 23.62 10.66 5.32
CA TYR A 82 23.81 10.12 6.67
C TYR A 82 23.70 8.60 6.68
N LEU A 83 22.65 8.05 6.09
CA LEU A 83 22.41 6.60 5.99
C LEU A 83 23.62 5.91 5.36
N PHE A 84 24.04 6.32 4.18
CA PHE A 84 25.15 5.68 3.47
C PHE A 84 26.51 5.92 4.13
N LYS A 85 26.69 6.98 4.90
CA LYS A 85 27.93 7.23 5.65
C LYS A 85 28.06 6.34 6.90
N HIS A 86 26.95 6.04 7.58
CA HIS A 86 26.94 5.38 8.88
C HIS A 86 26.47 3.90 8.84
N THR A 87 26.30 3.35 7.66
CA THR A 87 26.02 1.93 7.42
C THR A 87 27.24 1.24 6.82
N SER A 88 27.38 -0.06 7.03
CA SER A 88 28.49 -0.84 6.45
C SER A 88 28.17 -1.22 5.00
N LEU A 89 29.18 -1.71 4.24
CA LEU A 89 28.98 -2.23 2.88
C LEU A 89 28.22 -3.56 2.87
N GLU A 90 28.25 -4.29 3.98
CA GLU A 90 27.58 -5.58 4.15
C GLU A 90 26.10 -5.42 4.51
N ASP A 91 25.70 -4.23 5.00
CA ASP A 91 24.31 -3.98 5.34
C ASP A 91 23.44 -4.03 4.10
N ILE A 92 22.25 -4.62 4.25
CA ILE A 92 21.23 -4.67 3.21
C ILE A 92 20.26 -3.51 3.47
N ILE A 93 20.22 -2.55 2.56
CA ILE A 93 19.42 -1.33 2.69
C ILE A 93 18.25 -1.41 1.71
N VAL A 94 17.02 -1.40 2.23
CA VAL A 94 15.79 -1.35 1.44
C VAL A 94 15.14 0.02 1.61
N LEU A 95 15.07 0.81 0.54
CA LEU A 95 14.50 2.16 0.54
C LEU A 95 13.01 2.12 0.19
N GLN A 96 12.16 2.53 1.12
CA GLN A 96 10.70 2.49 0.97
C GLN A 96 10.13 3.51 -0.03
N GLN A 97 10.80 4.65 -0.21
CA GLN A 97 10.25 5.77 -0.99
C GLN A 97 11.04 6.04 -2.27
N SER A 98 11.15 5.03 -3.09
CA SER A 98 11.85 5.14 -4.38
C SER A 98 11.10 5.99 -5.42
N GLY A 99 9.80 6.21 -5.29
CA GLY A 99 9.02 7.13 -6.12
C GLY A 99 9.46 8.60 -6.02
N LEU A 100 10.23 8.96 -4.98
CA LEU A 100 10.80 10.29 -4.87
C LEU A 100 12.10 10.42 -5.67
N SER A 101 12.11 11.26 -6.70
CA SER A 101 13.32 11.61 -7.45
C SER A 101 14.47 12.05 -6.55
N THR A 102 14.16 12.66 -5.40
CA THR A 102 15.15 13.09 -4.41
C THR A 102 15.85 11.92 -3.71
N THR A 103 15.12 10.82 -3.43
CA THR A 103 15.71 9.57 -2.90
C THR A 103 16.65 8.95 -3.92
N ILE A 104 16.19 8.83 -5.18
CA ILE A 104 17.01 8.30 -6.29
C ILE A 104 18.25 9.19 -6.52
N LEU A 105 18.11 10.50 -6.45
CA LEU A 105 19.25 11.43 -6.52
C LEU A 105 20.21 11.21 -5.35
N GLY A 106 19.71 10.98 -4.14
CA GLY A 106 20.53 10.64 -2.97
C GLY A 106 21.36 9.37 -3.18
N ILE A 107 20.79 8.31 -3.79
CA ILE A 107 21.54 7.12 -4.19
C ILE A 107 22.62 7.47 -5.22
N ALA A 108 22.25 8.25 -6.25
CA ALA A 108 23.20 8.66 -7.30
C ALA A 108 24.41 9.42 -6.73
N LEU A 109 24.19 10.32 -5.76
CA LEU A 109 25.22 11.18 -5.20
C LEU A 109 26.07 10.51 -4.12
N PHE A 110 25.46 9.76 -3.21
CA PHE A 110 26.10 9.35 -1.95
C PHE A 110 26.35 7.86 -1.80
N ALA A 111 25.68 7.00 -2.57
CA ALA A 111 25.92 5.56 -2.53
C ALA A 111 27.12 5.16 -3.38
N THR A 112 27.73 4.01 -3.03
CA THR A 112 28.73 3.32 -3.85
C THR A 112 28.14 2.07 -4.49
N LYS A 113 28.77 1.54 -5.56
CA LYS A 113 28.32 0.33 -6.24
C LYS A 113 28.43 -0.95 -5.42
N GLN A 114 29.32 -0.96 -4.43
CA GLN A 114 29.55 -2.12 -3.54
C GLN A 114 28.42 -2.31 -2.53
N ARG A 115 27.59 -1.28 -2.28
CA ARG A 115 26.49 -1.39 -1.30
C ARG A 115 25.35 -2.27 -1.79
N ASN A 116 24.71 -2.96 -0.86
CA ASN A 116 23.51 -3.77 -1.12
C ASN A 116 22.27 -2.90 -0.97
N ILE A 117 21.97 -2.08 -1.99
CA ILE A 117 20.83 -1.17 -2.00
C ILE A 117 19.72 -1.77 -2.85
N TYR A 118 18.56 -1.90 -2.25
CA TYR A 118 17.30 -2.28 -2.87
C TYR A 118 16.29 -1.16 -2.72
N ILE A 119 15.33 -1.08 -3.63
CA ILE A 119 14.27 -0.07 -3.60
C ILE A 119 12.90 -0.75 -3.64
N ILE A 120 11.92 -0.15 -2.98
CA ILE A 120 10.52 -0.54 -3.13
C ILE A 120 9.86 0.48 -4.07
N ALA A 121 9.24 0.01 -5.15
CA ALA A 121 8.48 0.87 -6.05
C ALA A 121 7.03 0.36 -6.18
N TYR A 122 6.10 1.25 -5.92
CA TYR A 122 4.66 0.99 -6.03
C TYR A 122 4.08 1.41 -7.38
N ASP A 123 4.84 2.22 -8.13
CA ASP A 123 4.48 2.78 -9.42
C ASP A 123 5.72 3.11 -10.26
N THR A 124 5.53 3.72 -11.41
CA THR A 124 6.61 4.16 -12.31
C THR A 124 6.93 5.65 -12.19
N ASP A 125 6.46 6.34 -11.14
CA ASP A 125 6.62 7.80 -11.03
C ASP A 125 8.08 8.26 -11.01
N ALA A 126 9.00 7.49 -10.40
CA ALA A 126 10.43 7.82 -10.36
C ALA A 126 11.11 7.88 -11.73
N ILE A 127 10.46 7.39 -12.78
CA ILE A 127 10.94 7.35 -14.16
C ILE A 127 9.93 7.95 -15.15
N SER A 128 8.95 8.73 -14.68
CA SER A 128 7.85 9.25 -15.51
C SER A 128 8.23 10.40 -16.44
N SER A 129 9.33 11.12 -16.18
CA SER A 129 9.80 12.24 -17.02
C SER A 129 11.26 12.09 -17.41
N SER A 130 11.71 12.84 -18.43
CA SER A 130 13.08 12.81 -18.93
C SER A 130 14.12 13.12 -17.84
N ILE A 131 13.85 14.11 -16.98
CA ILE A 131 14.73 14.47 -15.86
C ILE A 131 14.80 13.34 -14.83
N LYS A 132 13.66 12.76 -14.48
CA LYS A 132 13.61 11.63 -13.55
C LYS A 132 14.33 10.41 -14.12
N LYS A 133 14.16 10.10 -15.40
CA LYS A 133 14.90 9.04 -16.11
C LYS A 133 16.40 9.25 -16.07
N LEU A 134 16.87 10.49 -16.27
CA LEU A 134 18.30 10.81 -16.17
C LEU A 134 18.84 10.55 -14.75
N ILE A 135 18.15 11.05 -13.73
CA ILE A 135 18.52 10.82 -12.33
C ILE A 135 18.56 9.33 -12.01
N TYR A 136 17.53 8.57 -12.46
CA TYR A 136 17.48 7.13 -12.28
C TYR A 136 18.65 6.43 -13.00
N HIS A 137 18.98 6.84 -14.21
CA HIS A 137 20.10 6.27 -14.96
C HIS A 137 21.43 6.39 -14.22
N LEU A 138 21.66 7.52 -13.54
CA LEU A 138 22.85 7.72 -12.70
C LEU A 138 22.86 6.82 -11.44
N ALA A 139 21.69 6.55 -10.86
CA ALA A 139 21.55 5.70 -9.67
C ALA A 139 21.52 4.20 -10.01
N LYS A 140 20.97 3.82 -11.16
CA LYS A 140 20.64 2.44 -11.56
C LYS A 140 21.76 1.44 -11.29
N ARG A 141 23.01 1.79 -11.59
CA ARG A 141 24.19 0.91 -11.41
C ARG A 141 24.57 0.68 -9.93
N LYS A 142 23.95 1.42 -9.00
CA LYS A 142 24.17 1.32 -7.55
C LYS A 142 23.03 0.60 -6.83
N ILE A 143 21.94 0.32 -7.56
CA ILE A 143 20.75 -0.39 -7.07
C ILE A 143 20.88 -1.86 -7.47
N LYS A 144 20.87 -2.76 -6.49
CA LYS A 144 20.98 -4.21 -6.68
C LYS A 144 19.67 -4.83 -7.13
N GLY A 145 18.55 -4.29 -6.69
CA GLY A 145 17.25 -4.83 -7.07
C GLY A 145 16.06 -3.99 -6.63
N LEU A 146 14.90 -4.40 -7.12
CA LEU A 146 13.60 -3.77 -6.93
C LEU A 146 12.62 -4.74 -6.30
N LEU A 147 11.95 -4.32 -5.24
CA LEU A 147 10.73 -4.94 -4.73
C LEU A 147 9.54 -4.17 -5.29
N CYS A 148 8.62 -4.82 -5.98
CA CYS A 148 7.46 -4.16 -6.59
C CYS A 148 6.24 -5.07 -6.65
N SER A 149 5.06 -4.47 -6.74
CA SER A 149 3.79 -5.19 -6.71
C SER A 149 3.32 -5.72 -8.06
N GLY A 150 3.92 -5.30 -9.17
CA GLY A 150 3.46 -5.66 -10.49
C GLY A 150 4.58 -5.82 -11.53
N LYS A 151 4.32 -6.68 -12.51
CA LYS A 151 5.25 -6.94 -13.62
C LYS A 151 5.51 -5.66 -14.44
N HIS A 152 4.50 -4.82 -14.65
CA HIS A 152 4.64 -3.56 -15.38
C HIS A 152 5.66 -2.60 -14.74
N VAL A 153 5.70 -2.55 -13.39
CA VAL A 153 6.70 -1.78 -12.65
C VAL A 153 8.09 -2.39 -12.85
N ALA A 154 8.22 -3.72 -12.66
CA ALA A 154 9.48 -4.43 -12.87
C ALA A 154 10.06 -4.20 -14.28
N ASP A 155 9.23 -4.34 -15.30
CA ASP A 155 9.62 -4.16 -16.71
C ASP A 155 10.05 -2.70 -17.02
N ALA A 156 9.42 -1.71 -16.36
CA ALA A 156 9.75 -0.30 -16.56
C ALA A 156 11.13 0.08 -15.97
N TYR A 157 11.46 -0.42 -14.78
CA TYR A 157 12.75 -0.12 -14.13
C TYR A 157 13.94 -0.87 -14.74
N LYS A 158 13.73 -2.02 -15.37
CA LYS A 158 14.77 -2.81 -16.05
C LYS A 158 16.00 -3.11 -15.19
N ILE A 159 15.77 -3.55 -13.95
CA ILE A 159 16.76 -4.07 -13.01
C ILE A 159 16.24 -5.39 -12.42
N PRO A 160 17.09 -6.22 -11.78
CA PRO A 160 16.62 -7.41 -11.07
C PRO A 160 15.45 -7.07 -10.17
N SER A 161 14.36 -7.82 -10.23
CA SER A 161 13.13 -7.48 -9.55
C SER A 161 12.50 -8.69 -8.88
N CYS A 162 12.00 -8.49 -7.66
CA CYS A 162 11.16 -9.42 -6.96
C CYS A 162 9.74 -8.86 -6.90
N ILE A 163 8.81 -9.54 -7.56
CA ILE A 163 7.40 -9.15 -7.55
C ILE A 163 6.79 -9.72 -6.28
N VAL A 164 6.36 -8.83 -5.40
CA VAL A 164 5.71 -9.11 -4.12
C VAL A 164 4.59 -8.09 -3.93
N THR A 165 3.64 -8.39 -3.06
CA THR A 165 2.60 -7.41 -2.69
C THR A 165 3.21 -6.23 -1.93
N ASP A 166 2.46 -5.14 -1.76
CA ASP A 166 2.90 -3.90 -1.10
C ASP A 166 3.61 -4.15 0.23
N TYR A 167 3.04 -5.04 1.04
CA TYR A 167 3.67 -5.60 2.21
C TYR A 167 3.23 -7.06 2.36
N ILE A 168 4.09 -7.85 2.96
CA ILE A 168 3.85 -9.27 3.17
C ILE A 168 3.15 -9.39 4.51
N TYR A 169 1.92 -9.91 4.51
CA TYR A 169 1.23 -10.18 5.76
C TYR A 169 1.88 -11.37 6.46
N PRO A 170 2.32 -11.23 7.73
CA PRO A 170 2.72 -12.38 8.51
C PRO A 170 1.51 -13.28 8.71
N GLY A 171 1.59 -14.52 8.23
CA GLY A 171 0.49 -15.48 8.32
C GLY A 171 -0.04 -15.58 9.75
N ASN A 172 -1.37 -15.73 9.89
CA ASN A 172 -2.11 -16.00 11.15
C ASN A 172 -2.12 -14.91 12.25
N LYS A 173 -1.75 -13.67 11.99
CA LYS A 173 -1.94 -12.62 13.02
C LYS A 173 -3.39 -12.27 13.32
N ASN A 174 -4.32 -12.60 12.43
CA ASN A 174 -5.74 -12.35 12.65
C ASN A 174 -6.47 -13.70 12.79
N ASN A 175 -6.97 -14.01 13.98
CA ASN A 175 -8.08 -14.92 14.14
C ASN A 175 -9.30 -14.31 13.44
N LEU A 176 -9.33 -14.43 12.10
CA LEU A 176 -10.40 -13.90 11.28
C LEU A 176 -11.69 -14.59 11.69
N LYS A 177 -12.56 -13.85 12.34
CA LYS A 177 -13.95 -14.30 12.55
C LYS A 177 -14.66 -14.20 11.18
N ILE A 178 -14.64 -15.28 10.41
CA ILE A 178 -15.38 -15.36 9.15
C ILE A 178 -16.86 -15.23 9.49
N ILE A 179 -17.46 -14.12 9.12
CA ILE A 179 -18.90 -13.91 9.23
C ILE A 179 -19.57 -14.63 8.07
N PRO A 180 -20.50 -15.56 8.31
CA PRO A 180 -21.25 -16.22 7.25
C PRO A 180 -21.95 -15.22 6.32
N PHE A 181 -22.11 -15.60 5.06
CA PHE A 181 -22.72 -14.75 4.02
C PHE A 181 -24.06 -14.15 4.46
N GLU A 182 -24.91 -14.95 5.09
CA GLU A 182 -26.25 -14.55 5.55
C GLU A 182 -26.21 -13.53 6.69
N ASN A 183 -25.15 -13.56 7.50
CA ASN A 183 -24.99 -12.74 8.69
C ASN A 183 -24.19 -11.44 8.43
N LYS A 184 -23.77 -11.21 7.19
CA LYS A 184 -23.12 -9.96 6.80
C LYS A 184 -24.08 -8.78 6.92
N LYS A 185 -23.65 -7.71 7.60
CA LYS A 185 -24.47 -6.52 7.87
C LYS A 185 -24.70 -5.70 6.60
N TYR A 186 -23.72 -5.65 5.72
CA TYR A 186 -23.74 -4.89 4.47
C TYR A 186 -23.55 -5.82 3.26
N ASP A 187 -24.14 -5.46 2.14
CA ASP A 187 -23.86 -6.11 0.87
C ASP A 187 -22.54 -5.60 0.30
N ILE A 188 -22.31 -4.29 0.44
CA ILE A 188 -21.15 -3.61 -0.10
C ILE A 188 -20.59 -2.62 0.91
N SER A 189 -19.26 -2.55 1.03
CA SER A 189 -18.60 -1.46 1.73
C SER A 189 -17.56 -0.75 0.84
N ILE A 190 -17.37 0.55 1.09
CA ILE A 190 -16.30 1.38 0.55
C ILE A 190 -15.56 1.96 1.75
N VAL A 191 -14.31 1.56 1.98
CA VAL A 191 -13.57 1.93 3.19
C VAL A 191 -12.22 2.57 2.88
N GLY A 192 -11.77 3.45 3.78
CA GLY A 192 -10.46 4.09 3.73
C GLY A 192 -10.48 5.55 3.28
N SER A 193 -9.30 6.09 2.92
CA SER A 193 -9.21 7.49 2.48
C SER A 193 -9.94 7.70 1.17
N ILE A 194 -10.80 8.71 1.12
CA ILE A 194 -11.65 9.05 -0.03
C ILE A 194 -10.99 10.18 -0.82
N TRP A 195 -10.51 9.85 -2.02
CA TRP A 195 -9.88 10.76 -2.99
C TRP A 195 -10.60 10.70 -4.33
N PRO A 196 -10.52 11.75 -5.17
CA PRO A 196 -11.17 11.75 -6.49
C PRO A 196 -10.86 10.49 -7.31
N ASP A 197 -9.58 10.14 -7.45
CA ASP A 197 -9.12 9.01 -8.26
C ASP A 197 -9.50 7.61 -7.69
N LYS A 198 -10.14 7.57 -6.54
CA LYS A 198 -10.72 6.32 -6.00
C LYS A 198 -12.17 6.08 -6.45
N GLY A 199 -12.74 7.00 -7.22
CA GLY A 199 -14.07 6.85 -7.84
C GLY A 199 -15.21 6.61 -6.85
N VAL A 200 -15.07 7.07 -5.59
CA VAL A 200 -16.07 6.78 -4.53
C VAL A 200 -17.39 7.48 -4.79
N ILE A 201 -17.38 8.70 -5.35
CA ILE A 201 -18.60 9.43 -5.67
C ILE A 201 -19.39 8.69 -6.74
N GLU A 202 -18.74 8.33 -7.84
CA GLU A 202 -19.34 7.59 -8.95
C GLU A 202 -19.92 6.23 -8.48
N ALA A 203 -19.16 5.49 -7.68
CA ALA A 203 -19.65 4.24 -7.09
C ALA A 203 -20.87 4.49 -6.18
N ALA A 204 -20.86 5.54 -5.37
CA ALA A 204 -21.97 5.89 -4.49
C ALA A 204 -23.24 6.27 -5.28
N GLU A 205 -23.12 7.02 -6.39
CA GLU A 205 -24.24 7.37 -7.27
C GLU A 205 -24.87 6.13 -7.92
N VAL A 206 -24.04 5.18 -8.37
CA VAL A 206 -24.51 3.90 -8.91
C VAL A 206 -25.22 3.08 -7.85
N LEU A 207 -24.62 2.97 -6.65
CA LEU A 207 -25.15 2.17 -5.55
C LEU A 207 -26.43 2.77 -4.95
N ALA A 208 -26.59 4.10 -4.94
CA ALA A 208 -27.81 4.76 -4.49
C ALA A 208 -29.06 4.34 -5.30
N ALA A 209 -28.85 3.91 -6.55
CA ALA A 209 -29.91 3.43 -7.44
C ALA A 209 -30.11 1.90 -7.37
N THR A 210 -29.55 1.23 -6.36
CA THR A 210 -29.69 -0.21 -6.14
C THR A 210 -30.42 -0.51 -4.82
N ASN A 211 -30.75 -1.77 -4.59
CA ASN A 211 -31.33 -2.26 -3.32
C ASN A 211 -30.24 -2.80 -2.37
N TYR A 212 -28.95 -2.71 -2.72
CA TYR A 212 -27.87 -3.19 -1.87
C TYR A 212 -27.72 -2.33 -0.62
N LYS A 213 -27.51 -2.95 0.53
CA LYS A 213 -27.19 -2.26 1.77
C LYS A 213 -25.71 -1.88 1.76
N VAL A 214 -25.43 -0.58 1.72
CA VAL A 214 -24.11 -0.02 1.45
C VAL A 214 -23.58 0.72 2.68
N LEU A 215 -22.31 0.50 3.00
CA LEU A 215 -21.53 1.32 3.92
C LEU A 215 -20.46 2.10 3.16
N ILE A 216 -20.39 3.41 3.38
CA ILE A 216 -19.27 4.25 2.94
C ILE A 216 -18.60 4.86 4.14
N ALA A 217 -17.33 4.52 4.37
CA ALA A 217 -16.63 4.92 5.58
C ALA A 217 -15.20 5.38 5.28
N GLY A 218 -14.84 6.62 5.68
CA GLY A 218 -13.50 7.14 5.44
C GLY A 218 -13.34 8.63 5.56
N LYS A 219 -12.09 9.07 5.49
CA LYS A 219 -11.74 10.49 5.50
C LYS A 219 -11.85 11.07 4.08
N ALA A 220 -12.73 12.05 3.90
CA ALA A 220 -12.90 12.83 2.68
C ALA A 220 -12.48 14.30 2.90
N ASN A 221 -12.14 15.02 1.82
CA ASN A 221 -12.08 16.49 1.86
C ASN A 221 -13.50 17.08 1.87
N GLY A 222 -13.64 18.39 2.17
CA GLY A 222 -14.95 19.03 2.31
C GLY A 222 -15.87 18.83 1.11
N GLN A 223 -15.40 19.05 -0.11
CA GLN A 223 -16.23 18.92 -1.32
C GLN A 223 -16.72 17.49 -1.57
N LEU A 224 -15.85 16.48 -1.35
CA LEU A 224 -16.22 15.07 -1.50
C LEU A 224 -17.18 14.65 -0.38
N SER A 225 -16.93 15.12 0.84
CA SER A 225 -17.81 14.91 1.99
C SER A 225 -19.22 15.44 1.72
N ASP A 226 -19.35 16.70 1.25
CA ASP A 226 -20.64 17.32 0.95
C ASP A 226 -21.40 16.56 -0.14
N LYS A 227 -20.69 16.10 -1.18
CA LYS A 227 -21.31 15.28 -2.23
C LYS A 227 -21.84 13.95 -1.67
N LEU A 228 -21.05 13.25 -0.86
CA LEU A 228 -21.45 11.97 -0.25
C LEU A 228 -22.66 12.15 0.68
N HIS A 229 -22.68 13.22 1.49
CA HIS A 229 -23.84 13.54 2.32
C HIS A 229 -25.12 13.78 1.49
N LYS A 230 -25.02 14.49 0.36
CA LYS A 230 -26.16 14.69 -0.55
C LYS A 230 -26.65 13.38 -1.15
N ILE A 231 -25.76 12.50 -1.60
CA ILE A 231 -26.12 11.19 -2.15
C ILE A 231 -26.80 10.34 -1.07
N SER A 232 -26.21 10.24 0.11
CA SER A 232 -26.74 9.45 1.23
C SER A 232 -28.10 9.99 1.71
N ALA A 233 -28.30 11.31 1.79
CA ALA A 233 -29.57 11.92 2.18
C ALA A 233 -30.71 11.60 1.21
N ASN A 234 -30.40 11.39 -0.08
CA ASN A 234 -31.35 11.03 -1.11
C ASN A 234 -31.51 9.50 -1.31
N SER A 235 -30.83 8.69 -0.50
CA SER A 235 -30.80 7.25 -0.61
C SER A 235 -31.11 6.59 0.73
N LYS A 236 -31.96 5.56 0.73
CA LYS A 236 -32.35 4.82 1.94
C LYS A 236 -31.41 3.66 2.27
N ASN A 237 -30.49 3.34 1.37
CA ASN A 237 -29.66 2.13 1.42
C ASN A 237 -28.18 2.43 1.71
N ILE A 238 -27.76 3.70 1.82
CA ILE A 238 -26.37 4.10 2.08
C ILE A 238 -26.21 4.60 3.52
N GLU A 239 -25.44 3.88 4.34
CA GLU A 239 -24.94 4.32 5.63
C GLU A 239 -23.58 5.02 5.41
N LEU A 240 -23.40 6.23 5.99
CA LEU A 240 -22.24 7.08 5.73
C LEU A 240 -21.50 7.43 7.02
N HIS A 241 -20.20 7.11 7.08
CA HIS A 241 -19.30 7.44 8.20
C HIS A 241 -18.10 8.25 7.69
N ILE A 242 -18.22 9.57 7.63
CA ILE A 242 -17.14 10.46 7.18
C ILE A 242 -16.32 10.95 8.35
N GLY A 243 -15.01 10.67 8.30
CA GLY A 243 -14.05 11.09 9.32
C GLY A 243 -12.88 10.13 9.47
N PHE A 244 -12.17 10.30 10.57
CA PHE A 244 -11.13 9.34 10.96
C PHE A 244 -11.80 8.07 11.48
N ILE A 245 -11.37 6.94 10.95
CA ILE A 245 -11.79 5.61 11.39
C ILE A 245 -10.59 4.97 12.09
N ASN A 246 -10.79 4.44 13.29
CA ASN A 246 -9.77 3.68 13.98
C ASN A 246 -9.63 2.28 13.33
N ASP A 247 -8.52 1.60 13.56
CA ASP A 247 -8.22 0.31 12.94
C ASP A 247 -9.27 -0.77 13.24
N LYS A 248 -9.82 -0.78 14.46
CA LYS A 248 -10.85 -1.75 14.85
C LYS A 248 -12.11 -1.60 14.00
N ASP A 249 -12.63 -0.39 13.89
CA ASP A 249 -13.84 -0.12 13.10
C ASP A 249 -13.55 -0.32 11.60
N TYR A 250 -12.36 0.06 11.11
CA TYR A 250 -11.95 -0.14 9.74
C TYR A 250 -12.00 -1.61 9.33
N TYR A 251 -11.40 -2.51 10.13
CA TYR A 251 -11.43 -3.94 9.83
C TYR A 251 -12.81 -4.53 10.05
N THR A 252 -13.59 -4.05 11.04
CA THR A 252 -14.97 -4.47 11.25
C THR A 252 -15.83 -4.16 10.02
N TYR A 253 -15.72 -2.96 9.46
CA TYR A 253 -16.47 -2.56 8.26
C TYR A 253 -16.13 -3.38 7.02
N ILE A 254 -14.89 -3.83 6.89
CA ILE A 254 -14.49 -4.76 5.84
C ILE A 254 -15.14 -6.14 6.08
N GLN A 255 -15.02 -6.67 7.29
CA GLN A 255 -15.51 -8.00 7.64
C GLN A 255 -17.03 -8.12 7.60
N GLU A 256 -17.77 -7.08 7.95
CA GLU A 256 -19.22 -7.05 7.94
C GLU A 256 -19.86 -6.89 6.55
N ALA A 257 -19.06 -6.64 5.51
CA ALA A 257 -19.54 -6.53 4.14
C ALA A 257 -19.35 -7.83 3.36
N ARG A 258 -20.28 -8.14 2.43
CA ARG A 258 -20.08 -9.22 1.46
C ARG A 258 -19.01 -8.88 0.45
N PHE A 259 -18.95 -7.63 0.00
CA PHE A 259 -17.97 -7.14 -0.95
C PHE A 259 -17.42 -5.77 -0.54
N CYS A 260 -16.17 -5.49 -0.89
CA CYS A 260 -15.63 -4.15 -0.85
C CYS A 260 -15.43 -3.60 -2.27
N ILE A 261 -15.83 -2.34 -2.52
CA ILE A 261 -15.62 -1.70 -3.82
C ILE A 261 -14.33 -0.89 -3.86
N LEU A 262 -13.58 -1.08 -4.96
CA LEU A 262 -12.40 -0.32 -5.37
C LEU A 262 -12.59 0.19 -6.81
N ASN A 263 -13.20 1.36 -6.94
CA ASN A 263 -13.49 1.98 -8.26
C ASN A 263 -12.35 2.91 -8.69
N TYR A 264 -11.14 2.35 -8.87
CA TYR A 264 -9.91 3.10 -9.10
C TYR A 264 -9.82 3.72 -10.49
N HIS A 265 -9.40 5.00 -10.54
CA HIS A 265 -9.14 5.78 -11.74
C HIS A 265 -7.82 6.55 -11.61
N GLY A 266 -7.38 7.20 -12.70
CA GLY A 266 -6.24 8.10 -12.71
C GLY A 266 -4.97 7.49 -12.13
N VAL A 267 -4.41 8.08 -11.10
CA VAL A 267 -3.15 7.60 -10.49
C VAL A 267 -3.26 6.24 -9.79
N TYR A 268 -4.48 5.77 -9.49
CA TYR A 268 -4.68 4.46 -8.88
C TYR A 268 -4.84 3.32 -9.89
N GLU A 269 -4.91 3.60 -11.20
CA GLU A 269 -5.07 2.58 -12.22
C GLU A 269 -3.86 1.63 -12.32
N ASP A 270 -2.66 2.11 -12.01
CA ASP A 270 -1.43 1.32 -12.07
C ASP A 270 -0.66 1.29 -10.73
N ARG A 271 -1.22 1.93 -9.69
CA ARG A 271 -0.62 1.98 -8.36
C ARG A 271 -1.22 0.93 -7.44
N SER A 272 -0.37 0.13 -6.83
CA SER A 272 -0.80 -0.77 -5.77
C SER A 272 -1.36 0.00 -4.55
N SER A 273 -2.28 -0.62 -3.84
CA SER A 273 -2.97 -0.02 -2.70
C SER A 273 -3.05 -1.01 -1.53
N GLY A 274 -2.55 -0.59 -0.36
CA GLY A 274 -2.62 -1.41 0.87
C GLY A 274 -4.05 -1.81 1.25
N VAL A 275 -5.06 -1.00 0.92
CA VAL A 275 -6.48 -1.32 1.16
C VAL A 275 -6.89 -2.62 0.47
N VAL A 276 -6.34 -2.93 -0.70
CA VAL A 276 -6.58 -4.19 -1.42
C VAL A 276 -6.21 -5.39 -0.54
N LEU A 277 -5.02 -5.33 0.06
CA LEU A 277 -4.53 -6.40 0.93
C LEU A 277 -5.33 -6.47 2.23
N ASP A 278 -5.66 -5.32 2.82
CA ASP A 278 -6.50 -5.27 4.02
C ASP A 278 -7.85 -5.96 3.78
N ILE A 279 -8.48 -5.72 2.63
CA ILE A 279 -9.75 -6.36 2.24
C ILE A 279 -9.59 -7.87 2.13
N LEU A 280 -8.60 -8.34 1.37
CA LEU A 280 -8.41 -9.78 1.12
C LEU A 280 -7.98 -10.53 2.38
N PHE A 281 -7.12 -9.92 3.23
CA PHE A 281 -6.72 -10.53 4.48
C PHE A 281 -7.83 -10.52 5.55
N ASN A 282 -8.88 -9.74 5.35
CA ASN A 282 -10.11 -9.79 6.14
C ASN A 282 -11.20 -10.66 5.51
N GLY A 283 -10.87 -11.47 4.50
CA GLY A 283 -11.76 -12.47 3.93
C GLY A 283 -12.94 -11.89 3.14
N THR A 284 -12.78 -10.68 2.59
CA THR A 284 -13.84 -10.00 1.83
C THR A 284 -13.47 -9.92 0.35
N PRO A 285 -14.29 -10.39 -0.57
CA PRO A 285 -14.08 -10.26 -2.01
C PRO A 285 -14.16 -8.81 -2.49
N ILE A 286 -13.45 -8.54 -3.60
CA ILE A 286 -13.37 -7.21 -4.20
C ILE A 286 -14.34 -7.09 -5.38
N ILE A 287 -15.01 -5.94 -5.47
CA ILE A 287 -15.63 -5.44 -6.70
C ILE A 287 -14.82 -4.22 -7.14
N GLY A 288 -14.40 -4.15 -8.40
CA GLY A 288 -13.53 -3.06 -8.83
C GLY A 288 -13.70 -2.61 -10.27
N HIS A 289 -13.15 -1.43 -10.56
CA HIS A 289 -12.94 -1.00 -11.94
C HIS A 289 -11.76 -1.76 -12.55
N LYS A 290 -11.89 -2.15 -13.81
CA LYS A 290 -10.86 -2.92 -14.52
C LYS A 290 -9.64 -2.05 -14.82
N CYS A 291 -8.57 -2.27 -14.07
CA CYS A 291 -7.31 -1.53 -14.18
C CYS A 291 -6.13 -2.43 -13.82
N LYS A 292 -4.90 -1.98 -14.15
CA LYS A 292 -3.67 -2.76 -13.91
C LYS A 292 -3.44 -3.08 -12.43
N ALA A 293 -3.80 -2.14 -11.53
CA ALA A 293 -3.65 -2.33 -10.09
C ALA A 293 -4.52 -3.47 -9.54
N LEU A 294 -5.64 -3.79 -10.21
CA LEU A 294 -6.60 -4.80 -9.81
C LEU A 294 -6.62 -6.04 -10.72
N GLU A 295 -5.76 -6.11 -11.75
CA GLU A 295 -5.72 -7.22 -12.72
C GLU A 295 -5.66 -8.61 -12.04
N PHE A 296 -5.00 -8.72 -10.90
CA PHE A 296 -4.90 -9.96 -10.15
C PHE A 296 -6.24 -10.43 -9.56
N VAL A 297 -7.23 -9.56 -9.39
CA VAL A 297 -8.55 -9.90 -8.79
C VAL A 297 -9.24 -11.00 -9.60
N GLU A 298 -9.28 -10.87 -10.92
CA GLU A 298 -9.83 -11.92 -11.81
C GLU A 298 -8.90 -13.13 -11.87
N LYS A 299 -7.58 -12.91 -11.99
CA LYS A 299 -6.57 -13.96 -12.10
C LYS A 299 -6.53 -14.89 -10.88
N GLU A 300 -6.68 -14.34 -9.69
CA GLU A 300 -6.67 -15.08 -8.43
C GLU A 300 -8.09 -15.49 -7.98
N ASN A 301 -9.11 -15.15 -8.74
CA ASN A 301 -10.53 -15.40 -8.44
C ASN A 301 -10.93 -14.86 -7.05
N VAL A 302 -10.57 -13.60 -6.75
CA VAL A 302 -10.85 -12.98 -5.44
C VAL A 302 -11.93 -11.89 -5.52
N GLY A 303 -12.65 -11.81 -6.63
CA GLY A 303 -13.74 -10.84 -6.82
C GLY A 303 -14.14 -10.64 -8.28
N LEU A 304 -14.73 -9.49 -8.57
CA LEU A 304 -15.28 -9.10 -9.87
C LEU A 304 -14.69 -7.78 -10.33
N LEU A 305 -14.36 -7.67 -11.61
CA LEU A 305 -13.96 -6.40 -12.23
C LEU A 305 -14.95 -6.01 -13.33
N PHE A 306 -15.21 -4.71 -13.44
CA PHE A 306 -16.07 -4.11 -14.45
C PHE A 306 -15.33 -3.03 -15.23
N ASP A 307 -15.56 -2.92 -16.52
CA ASP A 307 -15.09 -1.79 -17.34
C ASP A 307 -15.84 -0.50 -16.98
N ASP A 308 -17.10 -0.66 -16.54
CA ASP A 308 -17.98 0.41 -16.07
C ASP A 308 -18.74 -0.07 -14.83
N ILE A 309 -18.62 0.65 -13.72
CA ILE A 309 -19.28 0.33 -12.46
C ILE A 309 -20.82 0.29 -12.58
N CYS A 310 -21.40 0.96 -13.57
CA CYS A 310 -22.85 0.90 -13.85
C CYS A 310 -23.34 -0.52 -14.12
N LYS A 311 -22.50 -1.41 -14.63
CA LYS A 311 -22.84 -2.85 -14.85
C LYS A 311 -23.18 -3.57 -13.57
N LEU A 312 -22.79 -3.04 -12.41
CA LEU A 312 -23.13 -3.62 -11.10
C LEU A 312 -24.65 -3.69 -10.89
N LYS A 313 -25.44 -2.75 -11.45
CA LYS A 313 -26.90 -2.73 -11.33
C LYS A 313 -27.57 -3.96 -11.93
N SER A 314 -26.99 -4.56 -12.95
CA SER A 314 -27.52 -5.73 -13.67
C SER A 314 -26.82 -7.05 -13.33
N THR A 315 -25.81 -7.00 -12.46
CA THR A 315 -25.01 -8.18 -12.10
C THR A 315 -25.53 -8.77 -10.79
N ASP A 316 -25.85 -10.07 -10.80
CA ASP A 316 -26.18 -10.78 -9.56
C ASP A 316 -24.90 -11.04 -8.75
N ILE A 317 -24.57 -10.12 -7.86
CA ILE A 317 -23.46 -10.27 -6.91
C ILE A 317 -23.86 -11.08 -5.68
N MET A 318 -25.17 -11.35 -5.50
CA MET A 318 -25.69 -12.09 -4.33
C MET A 318 -25.66 -13.60 -4.53
N ASN A 319 -25.14 -14.08 -5.66
CA ASN A 319 -24.99 -15.51 -5.92
C ASN A 319 -23.98 -16.13 -4.94
N LYS A 320 -24.51 -16.95 -4.01
CA LYS A 320 -23.73 -17.56 -2.93
C LYS A 320 -22.63 -18.49 -3.44
N ILE A 321 -22.90 -19.29 -4.47
CA ILE A 321 -21.91 -20.23 -5.04
C ILE A 321 -20.71 -19.43 -5.58
N LYS A 322 -20.96 -18.32 -6.28
CA LYS A 322 -19.92 -17.44 -6.80
C LYS A 322 -19.16 -16.76 -5.67
N TYR A 323 -19.86 -16.30 -4.63
CA TYR A 323 -19.21 -15.72 -3.44
C TYR A 323 -18.27 -16.72 -2.76
N GLU A 324 -18.71 -17.97 -2.56
CA GLU A 324 -17.88 -19.03 -1.96
C GLU A 324 -16.64 -19.34 -2.82
N SER A 325 -16.77 -19.30 -4.15
CA SER A 325 -15.60 -19.46 -5.04
C SER A 325 -14.56 -18.34 -4.84
N PHE A 326 -14.99 -17.10 -4.58
CA PHE A 326 -14.09 -16.01 -4.25
C PHE A 326 -13.41 -16.19 -2.89
N LEU A 327 -14.11 -16.69 -1.88
CA LEU A 327 -13.51 -17.01 -0.58
C LEU A 327 -12.41 -18.08 -0.71
N ASN A 328 -12.62 -19.09 -1.55
CA ASN A 328 -11.59 -20.08 -1.89
C ASN A 328 -10.39 -19.44 -2.60
N GLY A 329 -10.65 -18.52 -3.53
CA GLY A 329 -9.60 -17.72 -4.18
C GLY A 329 -8.80 -16.89 -3.18
N ILE A 330 -9.47 -16.21 -2.24
CA ILE A 330 -8.84 -15.44 -1.16
C ILE A 330 -7.97 -16.33 -0.28
N SER A 331 -8.46 -17.50 0.12
CA SER A 331 -7.67 -18.46 0.92
C SER A 331 -6.40 -18.87 0.18
N ASN A 332 -6.50 -19.22 -1.10
CA ASN A 332 -5.34 -19.53 -1.93
C ASN A 332 -4.38 -18.35 -2.08
N PHE A 333 -4.90 -17.14 -2.24
CA PHE A 333 -4.10 -15.92 -2.30
C PHE A 333 -3.34 -15.70 -0.98
N GLN A 334 -3.99 -15.88 0.17
CA GLN A 334 -3.35 -15.76 1.49
C GLN A 334 -2.22 -16.79 1.66
N ILE A 335 -2.42 -18.04 1.22
CA ILE A 335 -1.38 -19.08 1.26
C ILE A 335 -0.17 -18.67 0.41
N LYS A 336 -0.39 -18.11 -0.78
CA LYS A 336 0.70 -17.60 -1.64
C LYS A 336 1.53 -16.51 -0.97
N GLN A 337 0.95 -15.70 -0.07
CA GLN A 337 1.68 -14.67 0.67
C GLN A 337 2.82 -15.25 1.53
N ASN A 338 2.65 -16.46 2.06
CA ASN A 338 3.71 -17.13 2.83
C ASN A 338 4.96 -17.38 1.97
N HIS A 339 4.81 -17.63 0.68
CA HIS A 339 5.93 -17.79 -0.25
C HIS A 339 6.66 -16.47 -0.55
N TYR A 340 6.01 -15.32 -0.37
CA TYR A 340 6.65 -14.03 -0.61
C TYR A 340 7.72 -13.71 0.42
N LYS A 341 7.57 -14.16 1.67
CA LYS A 341 8.63 -14.03 2.70
C LYS A 341 9.89 -14.73 2.23
N GLU A 342 9.79 -16.02 1.86
CA GLU A 342 10.93 -16.81 1.39
C GLU A 342 11.57 -16.20 0.14
N LYS A 343 10.74 -15.87 -0.84
CA LYS A 343 11.19 -15.23 -2.08
C LYS A 343 11.93 -13.92 -1.83
N THR A 344 11.48 -13.11 -0.85
CA THR A 344 12.13 -11.86 -0.49
C THR A 344 13.44 -12.12 0.26
N ILE A 345 13.48 -13.10 1.16
CA ILE A 345 14.70 -13.54 1.86
C ILE A 345 15.79 -13.91 0.85
N ASP A 346 15.44 -14.74 -0.13
CA ASP A 346 16.38 -15.19 -1.17
C ASP A 346 16.83 -14.02 -2.06
N PHE A 347 15.91 -13.17 -2.48
CA PHE A 347 16.22 -12.02 -3.33
C PHE A 347 17.10 -10.98 -2.64
N LEU A 348 16.88 -10.74 -1.36
CA LEU A 348 17.68 -9.83 -0.55
C LEU A 348 18.97 -10.50 -0.01
N HIS A 349 19.17 -11.80 -0.24
CA HIS A 349 20.29 -12.57 0.28
C HIS A 349 20.43 -12.48 1.81
N LEU A 350 19.30 -12.62 2.55
CA LEU A 350 19.27 -12.49 4.01
C LEU A 350 19.85 -13.73 4.74
N LYS A 351 19.82 -14.88 4.11
CA LYS A 351 20.43 -16.13 4.61
C LYS A 351 21.89 -16.25 4.21
#